data_00ed9bd644fbc85317ad4061aaf3c1ab
#
_entry.id   00ed9bd644fbc85317ad4061aaf3c1ab
#
_cell.length_a   1.000
_cell.length_b   1.000
_cell.length_c   1.000
_cell.angle_alpha   90.00
_cell.angle_beta   90.00
_cell.angle_gamma   90.00
#
_symmetry.space_group_name_H-M   'P 1'
#
loop_
_entity.id
_entity.type
_entity.pdbx_description
1 polymer ?
#
loop_
_entity_poly.entity_id
_entity_poly.type
_entity_poly.pdbx_seq_one_letter_code
_entity_poly.pdbx_strand_id
1 'polypeptide(L)'
;PLAEYSISVGVNDNKMGTAKVDYNTYCEGAQITAIPNYGYHFVQWSDGNTDNPRTLILTQDTTLTAEFAPNQYAITTTSSQNERGTTQGDATVNYLEHTTISATANYGYHFAQWSDGNTDNPRTVQVTENKTYTAYFAKNTYSITKNCNSEQGYINGVSSAKYLDQVTLTAIPNYGYHFTKW
;
A
#
# COMPACT_ATOMS: atom_id res chain seq x y z
N PRO A 1 -50.71 5.47 -35.90
CA PRO A 1 -49.77 5.91 -34.86
C PRO A 1 -48.54 5.07 -34.97
N LEU A 2 -47.38 5.74 -34.95
CA LEU A 2 -46.09 5.07 -34.88
C LEU A 2 -45.97 4.47 -33.45
N ALA A 3 -45.43 3.24 -33.33
CA ALA A 3 -45.26 2.61 -32.05
C ALA A 3 -44.15 3.38 -31.28
N GLU A 4 -44.47 3.82 -30.05
CA GLU A 4 -43.49 4.41 -29.14
C GLU A 4 -42.98 3.31 -28.23
N TYR A 5 -41.64 3.17 -28.16
CA TYR A 5 -40.98 2.22 -27.28
C TYR A 5 -40.22 2.97 -26.18
N SER A 6 -40.17 2.38 -24.99
CA SER A 6 -39.49 2.92 -23.84
C SER A 6 -38.16 2.20 -23.59
N ILE A 7 -37.20 2.94 -23.01
CA ILE A 7 -35.96 2.36 -22.49
C ILE A 7 -35.82 2.72 -21.01
N SER A 8 -35.43 1.74 -20.22
CA SER A 8 -35.01 1.91 -18.83
C SER A 8 -33.61 1.36 -18.63
N VAL A 9 -32.84 2.00 -17.75
CA VAL A 9 -31.48 1.55 -17.41
C VAL A 9 -31.33 1.38 -15.93
N GLY A 10 -30.64 0.31 -15.53
CA GLY A 10 -30.22 0.01 -14.17
C GLY A 10 -28.73 -0.18 -14.06
N VAL A 11 -28.26 -0.53 -12.88
CA VAL A 11 -26.87 -0.84 -12.58
C VAL A 11 -26.77 -2.13 -11.76
N ASN A 12 -25.67 -2.86 -11.89
CA ASN A 12 -25.43 -4.07 -11.08
C ASN A 12 -25.20 -3.76 -9.59
N ASP A 13 -24.59 -2.62 -9.27
CA ASP A 13 -24.42 -2.12 -7.89
C ASP A 13 -24.34 -0.58 -7.88
N ASN A 14 -25.25 0.04 -7.13
CA ASN A 14 -25.34 1.50 -7.00
C ASN A 14 -24.09 2.14 -6.34
N LYS A 15 -23.26 1.35 -5.63
CA LYS A 15 -21.98 1.81 -5.08
C LYS A 15 -20.93 1.97 -6.15
N MET A 16 -21.04 1.23 -7.26
CA MET A 16 -20.06 1.20 -8.33
C MET A 16 -20.28 2.27 -9.40
N GLY A 17 -21.52 2.74 -9.56
CA GLY A 17 -21.85 3.74 -10.56
C GLY A 17 -23.34 3.97 -10.70
N THR A 18 -23.69 4.78 -11.70
CA THR A 18 -25.07 5.09 -12.10
C THR A 18 -25.21 4.95 -13.60
N ALA A 19 -26.45 4.79 -14.06
CA ALA A 19 -26.77 4.82 -15.48
C ALA A 19 -27.95 5.76 -15.72
N LYS A 20 -27.99 6.39 -16.89
CA LYS A 20 -29.07 7.31 -17.28
C LYS A 20 -29.43 7.16 -18.76
N VAL A 21 -30.65 7.55 -19.06
CA VAL A 21 -31.10 7.80 -20.43
C VAL A 21 -30.93 9.29 -20.70
N ASP A 22 -30.09 9.65 -21.67
CA ASP A 22 -29.80 11.05 -22.00
C ASP A 22 -30.92 11.64 -22.86
N TYR A 23 -31.36 10.89 -23.86
CA TYR A 23 -32.54 11.20 -24.67
C TYR A 23 -33.15 9.91 -25.27
N ASN A 24 -34.41 9.99 -25.61
CA ASN A 24 -35.14 8.95 -26.33
C ASN A 24 -36.11 9.64 -27.32
N THR A 25 -35.70 9.74 -28.56
CA THR A 25 -36.48 10.40 -29.63
C THR A 25 -36.74 9.44 -30.80
N TYR A 26 -37.88 9.61 -31.46
CA TYR A 26 -38.25 8.76 -32.57
C TYR A 26 -37.26 8.83 -33.74
N CYS A 27 -36.66 9.97 -33.99
CA CYS A 27 -35.77 10.19 -35.14
C CYS A 27 -34.27 9.90 -34.84
N GLU A 28 -33.86 10.10 -33.62
CA GLU A 28 -32.44 10.00 -33.21
C GLU A 28 -32.13 8.73 -32.38
N GLY A 29 -33.18 8.01 -31.98
CA GLY A 29 -33.06 6.85 -31.11
C GLY A 29 -32.96 7.23 -29.61
N ALA A 30 -32.48 6.29 -28.82
CA ALA A 30 -32.22 6.47 -27.41
C ALA A 30 -30.71 6.46 -27.11
N GLN A 31 -30.23 7.44 -26.38
CA GLN A 31 -28.85 7.42 -25.88
C GLN A 31 -28.85 7.11 -24.40
N ILE A 32 -27.98 6.17 -24.03
CA ILE A 32 -27.76 5.78 -22.62
C ILE A 32 -26.30 5.97 -22.25
N THR A 33 -26.06 6.36 -21.00
CA THR A 33 -24.71 6.57 -20.46
C THR A 33 -24.57 5.87 -19.11
N ALA A 34 -23.51 5.10 -18.98
CA ALA A 34 -23.05 4.54 -17.72
C ALA A 34 -21.95 5.43 -17.11
N ILE A 35 -22.09 5.79 -15.83
CA ILE A 35 -21.21 6.72 -15.13
C ILE A 35 -20.62 5.98 -13.93
N PRO A 36 -19.35 5.47 -14.01
CA PRO A 36 -18.72 4.80 -12.90
C PRO A 36 -18.35 5.79 -11.79
N ASN A 37 -18.46 5.34 -10.55
CA ASN A 37 -17.93 6.04 -9.39
C ASN A 37 -16.40 5.87 -9.31
N TYR A 38 -15.74 6.71 -8.50
CA TYR A 38 -14.30 6.59 -8.24
C TYR A 38 -13.94 5.17 -7.78
N GLY A 39 -12.88 4.62 -8.36
CA GLY A 39 -12.40 3.28 -8.07
C GLY A 39 -13.08 2.15 -8.87
N TYR A 40 -14.00 2.49 -9.77
CA TYR A 40 -14.71 1.53 -10.60
C TYR A 40 -14.63 1.92 -12.08
N HIS A 41 -14.95 0.97 -12.96
CA HIS A 41 -15.08 1.20 -14.39
C HIS A 41 -16.32 0.49 -14.94
N PHE A 42 -16.85 1.03 -16.03
CA PHE A 42 -17.89 0.38 -16.79
C PHE A 42 -17.29 -0.80 -17.57
N VAL A 43 -17.94 -1.95 -17.54
CA VAL A 43 -17.52 -3.17 -18.22
C VAL A 43 -18.34 -3.31 -19.52
N GLN A 44 -19.64 -3.41 -19.39
CA GLN A 44 -20.57 -3.63 -20.50
C GLN A 44 -22.00 -3.34 -20.06
N TRP A 45 -22.89 -3.27 -21.03
CA TRP A 45 -24.33 -3.38 -20.82
C TRP A 45 -24.75 -4.86 -20.74
N SER A 46 -25.89 -5.16 -20.12
CA SER A 46 -26.40 -6.54 -19.90
C SER A 46 -26.60 -7.37 -21.16
N ASP A 47 -26.59 -6.76 -22.35
CA ASP A 47 -26.61 -7.44 -23.65
C ASP A 47 -25.19 -7.69 -24.24
N GLY A 48 -24.13 -7.41 -23.47
CA GLY A 48 -22.74 -7.62 -23.84
C GLY A 48 -22.12 -6.48 -24.65
N ASN A 49 -22.86 -5.39 -24.92
CA ASN A 49 -22.29 -4.24 -25.65
C ASN A 49 -21.42 -3.38 -24.72
N THR A 50 -20.27 -2.92 -25.20
CA THR A 50 -19.25 -2.16 -24.44
C THR A 50 -19.21 -0.67 -24.78
N ASP A 51 -20.05 -0.17 -25.70
CA ASP A 51 -20.07 1.24 -26.04
C ASP A 51 -20.65 2.07 -24.89
N ASN A 52 -20.00 3.16 -24.56
CA ASN A 52 -20.46 4.10 -23.53
C ASN A 52 -19.95 5.53 -23.83
N PRO A 53 -20.82 6.53 -24.13
CA PRO A 53 -22.29 6.38 -24.28
C PRO A 53 -22.67 5.51 -25.49
N ARG A 54 -23.89 4.96 -25.42
CA ARG A 54 -24.42 4.08 -26.49
C ARG A 54 -25.74 4.64 -27.02
N THR A 55 -25.90 4.62 -28.37
CA THR A 55 -27.14 4.95 -29.04
C THR A 55 -27.82 3.68 -29.53
N LEU A 56 -29.13 3.55 -29.29
CA LEU A 56 -29.95 2.43 -29.72
C LEU A 56 -31.16 2.90 -30.54
N ILE A 57 -31.52 2.11 -31.52
CA ILE A 57 -32.82 2.24 -32.22
C ILE A 57 -33.74 1.18 -31.61
N LEU A 58 -34.81 1.65 -30.95
CA LEU A 58 -35.72 0.77 -30.22
C LEU A 58 -36.75 0.16 -31.20
N THR A 59 -36.91 -1.15 -31.17
CA THR A 59 -37.94 -1.92 -31.86
C THR A 59 -38.94 -2.54 -30.89
N GLN A 60 -38.70 -2.43 -29.61
CA GLN A 60 -39.54 -2.87 -28.49
C GLN A 60 -39.11 -2.15 -27.20
N ASP A 61 -39.95 -2.21 -26.15
CA ASP A 61 -39.54 -1.77 -24.82
C ASP A 61 -38.30 -2.52 -24.36
N THR A 62 -37.30 -1.79 -23.88
CA THR A 62 -35.96 -2.32 -23.58
C THR A 62 -35.54 -1.93 -22.17
N THR A 63 -34.99 -2.89 -21.44
CA THR A 63 -34.31 -2.64 -20.16
C THR A 63 -32.87 -3.13 -20.25
N LEU A 64 -31.92 -2.25 -19.91
CA LEU A 64 -30.51 -2.59 -19.88
C LEU A 64 -29.90 -2.28 -18.52
N THR A 65 -28.96 -3.10 -18.09
CA THR A 65 -28.21 -2.90 -16.86
C THR A 65 -26.77 -2.59 -17.22
N ALA A 66 -26.22 -1.50 -16.67
CA ALA A 66 -24.78 -1.23 -16.76
C ALA A 66 -24.05 -2.09 -15.74
N GLU A 67 -23.05 -2.83 -16.19
CA GLU A 67 -22.18 -3.63 -15.35
C GLU A 67 -20.89 -2.87 -15.08
N PHE A 68 -20.58 -2.67 -13.81
CA PHE A 68 -19.36 -2.04 -13.32
C PHE A 68 -18.51 -3.08 -12.59
N ALA A 69 -17.19 -2.87 -12.62
CA ALA A 69 -16.23 -3.65 -11.85
C ALA A 69 -15.23 -2.73 -11.13
N PRO A 70 -14.60 -3.18 -10.04
CA PRO A 70 -13.56 -2.42 -9.37
C PRO A 70 -12.32 -2.29 -10.23
N ASN A 71 -11.68 -1.12 -10.18
CA ASN A 71 -10.36 -0.91 -10.74
C ASN A 71 -9.32 -1.71 -9.96
N GLN A 72 -8.26 -2.12 -10.63
CA GLN A 72 -7.12 -2.76 -10.00
C GLN A 72 -5.98 -1.76 -9.81
N TYR A 73 -5.35 -1.83 -8.63
CA TYR A 73 -4.23 -0.98 -8.26
C TYR A 73 -3.05 -1.82 -7.80
N ALA A 74 -1.84 -1.35 -8.15
CA ALA A 74 -0.60 -1.97 -7.75
C ALA A 74 -0.15 -1.44 -6.40
N ILE A 75 0.09 -2.34 -5.46
CA ILE A 75 0.83 -2.07 -4.22
C ILE A 75 2.23 -2.62 -4.42
N THR A 76 3.22 -1.76 -4.21
CA THR A 76 4.64 -2.10 -4.32
C THR A 76 5.33 -1.83 -2.99
N THR A 77 6.28 -2.68 -2.62
CA THR A 77 7.10 -2.49 -1.43
C THR A 77 8.56 -2.35 -1.82
N THR A 78 9.30 -1.52 -1.10
CA THR A 78 10.73 -1.34 -1.32
C THR A 78 11.47 -1.10 -0.01
N SER A 79 12.75 -1.48 0.02
CA SER A 79 13.64 -1.15 1.13
C SER A 79 14.33 0.18 0.87
N SER A 80 14.42 1.05 1.88
CA SER A 80 15.21 2.28 1.79
C SER A 80 16.70 2.01 1.59
N GLN A 81 17.19 0.85 2.08
CA GLN A 81 18.57 0.39 1.97
C GLN A 81 18.58 -1.15 2.01
N ASN A 82 18.82 -1.80 0.87
CA ASN A 82 18.73 -3.25 0.72
C ASN A 82 19.69 -4.04 1.62
N GLU A 83 20.82 -3.45 1.98
CA GLU A 83 21.76 -4.04 2.94
C GLU A 83 21.23 -4.09 4.38
N ARG A 84 20.15 -3.35 4.70
CA ARG A 84 19.55 -3.31 6.04
C ARG A 84 18.32 -4.19 6.20
N GLY A 85 17.69 -4.57 5.08
CA GLY A 85 16.51 -5.42 5.10
C GLY A 85 15.79 -5.49 3.76
N THR A 86 14.80 -6.35 3.69
CA THR A 86 13.98 -6.63 2.50
C THR A 86 12.50 -6.43 2.81
N THR A 87 11.68 -6.38 1.76
CA THR A 87 10.23 -6.24 1.86
C THR A 87 9.52 -7.32 1.04
N GLN A 88 8.26 -7.58 1.39
CA GLN A 88 7.35 -8.48 0.67
C GLN A 88 5.93 -7.91 0.71
N GLY A 89 5.10 -8.35 -0.26
CA GLY A 89 3.69 -7.98 -0.31
C GLY A 89 3.29 -7.18 -1.54
N ASP A 90 4.15 -7.16 -2.59
CA ASP A 90 3.79 -6.61 -3.89
C ASP A 90 2.59 -7.37 -4.45
N ALA A 91 1.55 -6.65 -4.86
CA ALA A 91 0.31 -7.24 -5.34
C ALA A 91 -0.45 -6.27 -6.24
N THR A 92 -1.26 -6.82 -7.16
CA THR A 92 -2.33 -6.10 -7.85
C THR A 92 -3.65 -6.50 -7.21
N VAL A 93 -4.38 -5.52 -6.67
CA VAL A 93 -5.53 -5.74 -5.80
C VAL A 93 -6.68 -4.85 -6.24
N ASN A 94 -7.91 -5.32 -6.13
CA ASN A 94 -9.09 -4.54 -6.48
C ASN A 94 -9.31 -3.38 -5.49
N TYR A 95 -9.92 -2.33 -5.98
CA TYR A 95 -10.32 -1.18 -5.17
C TYR A 95 -11.10 -1.60 -3.91
N LEU A 96 -10.73 -1.02 -2.77
CA LEU A 96 -11.25 -1.29 -1.42
C LEU A 96 -10.91 -2.68 -0.84
N GLU A 97 -10.29 -3.58 -1.57
CA GLU A 97 -9.75 -4.81 -1.01
C GLU A 97 -8.49 -4.54 -0.19
N HIS A 98 -7.98 -5.57 0.47
CA HIS A 98 -6.84 -5.47 1.37
C HIS A 98 -5.70 -6.38 0.92
N THR A 99 -4.46 -5.95 1.13
CA THR A 99 -3.26 -6.78 1.03
C THR A 99 -2.39 -6.59 2.26
N THR A 100 -1.46 -7.53 2.48
CA THR A 100 -0.52 -7.47 3.60
C THR A 100 0.88 -7.23 3.09
N ILE A 101 1.54 -6.24 3.65
CA ILE A 101 2.94 -5.91 3.39
C ILE A 101 3.78 -6.24 4.63
N SER A 102 5.04 -6.64 4.42
CA SER A 102 5.97 -6.94 5.50
C SER A 102 7.40 -6.54 5.18
N ALA A 103 8.18 -6.30 6.22
CA ALA A 103 9.58 -5.94 6.15
C ALA A 103 10.40 -6.86 7.06
N THR A 104 11.51 -7.38 6.57
CA THR A 104 12.44 -8.25 7.31
C THR A 104 13.78 -7.57 7.40
N ALA A 105 14.21 -7.25 8.62
CA ALA A 105 15.49 -6.60 8.87
C ALA A 105 16.63 -7.62 8.79
N ASN A 106 17.77 -7.20 8.24
CA ASN A 106 19.01 -7.95 8.27
C ASN A 106 19.65 -7.89 9.67
N TYR A 107 20.61 -8.79 9.92
CA TYR A 107 21.35 -8.82 11.18
C TYR A 107 21.97 -7.45 11.51
N GLY A 108 21.82 -7.03 12.76
CA GLY A 108 22.28 -5.73 13.24
C GLY A 108 21.34 -4.55 13.01
N TYR A 109 20.17 -4.79 12.39
CA TYR A 109 19.15 -3.78 12.13
C TYR A 109 17.79 -4.22 12.67
N HIS A 110 16.85 -3.27 12.74
CA HIS A 110 15.44 -3.52 13.00
C HIS A 110 14.60 -2.65 12.06
N PHE A 111 13.40 -3.11 11.77
CA PHE A 111 12.41 -2.30 11.07
C PHE A 111 12.02 -1.11 11.96
N ALA A 112 12.05 0.10 11.40
CA ALA A 112 11.71 1.31 12.11
C ALA A 112 10.27 1.77 11.79
N GLN A 113 9.98 1.95 10.51
CA GLN A 113 8.66 2.38 10.05
C GLN A 113 8.54 2.24 8.53
N TRP A 114 7.31 2.35 8.04
CA TRP A 114 7.00 2.54 6.63
C TRP A 114 7.09 4.02 6.25
N SER A 115 7.12 4.32 4.93
CA SER A 115 7.23 5.68 4.38
C SER A 115 6.09 6.63 4.77
N ASP A 116 4.97 6.12 5.23
CA ASP A 116 3.84 6.90 5.76
C ASP A 116 3.87 7.04 7.30
N GLY A 117 4.97 6.64 7.95
CA GLY A 117 5.17 6.74 9.40
C GLY A 117 4.56 5.60 10.22
N ASN A 118 3.84 4.65 9.61
CA ASN A 118 3.27 3.51 10.32
C ASN A 118 4.37 2.52 10.74
N THR A 119 4.27 1.98 11.96
CA THR A 119 5.25 1.07 12.58
C THR A 119 4.80 -0.39 12.66
N ASP A 120 3.59 -0.71 12.22
CA ASP A 120 3.09 -2.10 12.21
C ASP A 120 3.84 -2.92 11.17
N ASN A 121 4.27 -4.14 11.56
CA ASN A 121 4.95 -5.06 10.68
C ASN A 121 4.75 -6.52 11.16
N PRO A 122 4.06 -7.40 10.41
CA PRO A 122 3.39 -7.12 9.13
C PRO A 122 2.21 -6.13 9.28
N ARG A 123 1.82 -5.50 8.17
CA ARG A 123 0.75 -4.51 8.11
C ARG A 123 -0.25 -4.85 7.01
N THR A 124 -1.54 -4.76 7.32
CA THR A 124 -2.63 -4.83 6.32
C THR A 124 -2.98 -3.43 5.84
N VAL A 125 -3.06 -3.23 4.54
CA VAL A 125 -3.38 -1.95 3.88
C VAL A 125 -4.62 -2.11 3.01
N GLN A 126 -5.54 -1.14 3.07
CA GLN A 126 -6.65 -1.05 2.14
C GLN A 126 -6.20 -0.36 0.85
N VAL A 127 -6.62 -0.89 -0.29
CA VAL A 127 -6.16 -0.44 -1.61
C VAL A 127 -7.16 0.54 -2.21
N THR A 128 -6.74 1.79 -2.42
CA THR A 128 -7.55 2.84 -3.02
C THR A 128 -6.90 3.49 -4.24
N GLU A 129 -5.60 3.25 -4.44
CA GLU A 129 -4.77 3.82 -5.50
C GLU A 129 -3.49 3.00 -5.69
N ASN A 130 -2.73 3.22 -6.76
CA ASN A 130 -1.38 2.70 -6.89
C ASN A 130 -0.49 3.32 -5.80
N LYS A 131 0.22 2.49 -5.04
CA LYS A 131 1.04 2.99 -3.93
C LYS A 131 2.29 2.17 -3.69
N THR A 132 3.38 2.89 -3.41
CA THR A 132 4.64 2.30 -2.99
C THR A 132 4.88 2.58 -1.50
N TYR A 133 5.14 1.52 -0.74
CA TYR A 133 5.53 1.59 0.67
C TYR A 133 7.01 1.29 0.81
N THR A 134 7.78 2.26 1.32
CA THR A 134 9.20 2.08 1.59
C THR A 134 9.42 1.73 3.06
N ALA A 135 10.10 0.62 3.33
CA ALA A 135 10.51 0.23 4.67
C ALA A 135 11.82 0.93 5.07
N TYR A 136 11.81 1.58 6.22
CA TYR A 136 12.99 2.16 6.85
C TYR A 136 13.51 1.26 7.95
N PHE A 137 14.84 1.06 7.98
CA PHE A 137 15.53 0.24 8.96
C PHE A 137 16.53 1.07 9.75
N ALA A 138 16.64 0.80 11.05
CA ALA A 138 17.59 1.45 11.93
C ALA A 138 18.59 0.44 12.51
N LYS A 139 19.80 0.90 12.86
CA LYS A 139 20.82 0.09 13.53
C LYS A 139 20.36 -0.30 14.93
N ASN A 140 20.57 -1.55 15.30
CA ASN A 140 20.41 -2.01 16.68
C ASN A 140 21.46 -1.36 17.58
N THR A 141 21.06 -1.07 18.81
CA THR A 141 21.97 -0.60 19.87
C THR A 141 22.33 -1.77 20.77
N TYR A 142 23.62 -1.96 21.03
CA TYR A 142 24.15 -3.01 21.88
C TYR A 142 24.81 -2.41 23.12
N SER A 143 24.63 -3.08 24.25
CA SER A 143 25.28 -2.71 25.51
C SER A 143 26.74 -3.15 25.52
N ILE A 144 27.60 -2.33 26.11
CA ILE A 144 29.01 -2.63 26.34
C ILE A 144 29.21 -2.74 27.85
N THR A 145 29.39 -3.97 28.33
CA THR A 145 29.68 -4.22 29.74
C THR A 145 31.19 -4.07 29.96
N LYS A 146 31.57 -3.25 30.95
CA LYS A 146 32.94 -2.95 31.32
C LYS A 146 33.21 -3.54 32.69
N ASN A 147 34.10 -4.51 32.79
CA ASN A 147 34.47 -5.18 34.04
C ASN A 147 35.94 -4.93 34.36
N CYS A 148 36.21 -4.42 35.56
CA CYS A 148 37.54 -4.31 36.15
C CYS A 148 37.46 -4.38 37.67
N ASN A 149 38.62 -4.61 38.32
CA ASN A 149 38.71 -4.42 39.77
C ASN A 149 38.77 -2.92 40.06
N SER A 150 37.77 -2.39 40.74
CA SER A 150 37.63 -0.94 41.05
C SER A 150 38.73 -0.41 41.98
N GLU A 151 39.38 -1.29 42.77
CA GLU A 151 40.53 -0.92 43.60
C GLU A 151 41.78 -0.63 42.76
N GLN A 152 41.87 -1.26 41.57
CA GLN A 152 43.04 -1.16 40.68
C GLN A 152 42.88 -0.13 39.57
N GLY A 153 41.63 0.24 39.25
CA GLY A 153 41.38 1.21 38.19
C GLY A 153 39.94 1.20 37.73
N TYR A 154 39.66 1.94 36.64
CA TYR A 154 38.36 1.96 36.00
C TYR A 154 38.48 2.04 34.47
N ILE A 155 37.39 1.73 33.77
CA ILE A 155 37.32 1.76 32.31
C ILE A 155 36.46 2.96 31.89
N ASN A 156 37.07 3.91 31.19
CA ASN A 156 36.38 5.02 30.57
C ASN A 156 35.92 4.64 29.15
N GLY A 157 34.83 5.23 28.69
CA GLY A 157 34.22 5.00 27.38
C GLY A 157 32.72 4.82 27.45
N VAL A 158 32.09 4.62 26.29
CA VAL A 158 30.64 4.47 26.19
C VAL A 158 30.16 3.14 26.79
N SER A 159 28.90 3.11 27.22
CA SER A 159 28.23 1.90 27.73
C SER A 159 27.28 1.26 26.72
N SER A 160 27.15 1.85 25.55
CA SER A 160 26.41 1.29 24.41
C SER A 160 26.90 1.87 23.11
N ALA A 161 26.69 1.13 22.01
CA ALA A 161 27.00 1.57 20.65
C ALA A 161 26.02 0.96 19.66
N LYS A 162 25.84 1.62 18.53
CA LYS A 162 25.03 1.06 17.44
C LYS A 162 25.85 0.04 16.65
N TYR A 163 25.14 -0.86 15.97
CA TYR A 163 25.77 -1.86 15.10
C TYR A 163 26.80 -1.25 14.15
N LEU A 164 27.99 -1.84 14.09
CA LEU A 164 29.15 -1.38 13.29
C LEU A 164 29.69 0.00 13.66
N ASP A 165 29.28 0.60 14.77
CA ASP A 165 29.94 1.81 15.26
C ASP A 165 31.28 1.46 15.92
N GLN A 166 32.31 2.23 15.63
CA GLN A 166 33.58 2.12 16.31
C GLN A 166 33.53 2.85 17.64
N VAL A 167 34.02 2.21 18.68
CA VAL A 167 34.05 2.78 20.04
C VAL A 167 35.45 2.69 20.61
N THR A 168 35.80 3.67 21.44
CA THR A 168 37.08 3.67 22.17
C THR A 168 36.80 3.42 23.65
N LEU A 169 37.51 2.44 24.21
CA LEU A 169 37.55 2.18 25.63
C LEU A 169 38.96 2.46 26.15
N THR A 170 39.09 3.13 27.28
CA THR A 170 40.38 3.47 27.90
C THR A 170 40.42 2.91 29.30
N ALA A 171 41.43 2.09 29.60
CA ALA A 171 41.70 1.65 30.96
C ALA A 171 42.50 2.74 31.68
N ILE A 172 42.01 3.16 32.87
CA ILE A 172 42.63 4.19 33.69
C ILE A 172 43.01 3.53 35.04
N PRO A 173 44.31 3.23 35.26
CA PRO A 173 44.76 2.62 36.49
C PRO A 173 44.75 3.63 37.64
N ASN A 174 44.47 3.15 38.86
CA ASN A 174 44.64 3.91 40.11
C ASN A 174 46.14 4.02 40.47
N TYR A 175 46.45 4.91 41.40
CA TYR A 175 47.81 5.11 41.85
C TYR A 175 48.45 3.79 42.33
N GLY A 176 49.67 3.50 41.88
CA GLY A 176 50.42 2.26 42.18
C GLY A 176 50.09 1.06 41.26
N TYR A 177 49.17 1.21 40.32
CA TYR A 177 48.79 0.17 39.35
C TYR A 177 49.16 0.59 37.92
N HIS A 178 49.22 -0.38 37.01
CA HIS A 178 49.37 -0.14 35.57
C HIS A 178 48.44 -1.09 34.80
N PHE A 179 48.01 -0.67 33.63
CA PHE A 179 47.20 -1.49 32.74
C PHE A 179 48.05 -2.57 32.08
N THR A 180 47.62 -3.81 32.10
CA THR A 180 48.36 -4.95 31.57
C THR A 180 47.78 -5.43 30.23
N LYS A 181 46.50 -5.61 30.16
CA LYS A 181 45.82 -6.10 28.93
C LYS A 181 44.27 -5.96 29.03
N TRP A 182 43.68 -5.98 27.88
CA TRP A 182 42.25 -6.25 27.74
C TRP A 182 41.97 -7.76 27.74
#